data_000dd4325fb4e3c373895ecb153e0f1f
#
_entry.id   000dd4325fb4e3c373895ecb153e0f1f
#
_cell.length_a   1.000
_cell.length_b   1.000
_cell.length_c   1.000
_cell.angle_alpha   90.00
_cell.angle_beta   90.00
_cell.angle_gamma   90.00
#
_symmetry.space_group_name_H-M   'P 1'
#
loop_
_entity.id
_entity.type
_entity.pdbx_description
1 polymer ?
#
loop_
_entity_poly.entity_id
_entity_poly.type
_entity_poly.pdbx_seq_one_letter_code
_entity_poly.pdbx_strand_id
1 'polypeptide(L)'
;MLSRTAENLYWISRYMERAETMARLLDVGYRMSLFPNPKGYHNEWDSVLSAAGASQGYFQKYNEINQENVEDYLFFDEDTPSSVYSCILKARNNALVVRTAFTPEAWVAINKSYQEMIGFKKNKYSRSDLPNFTEWTIQQVNMFRGSANSLLRNDGYHFIFLGTFIERADNSARLLDVKYFVLLPTADYIGGNLDNLQWIILLRSLSSFRAFRWAYDGDVTSTKIAHFFILNNDCSRSLSFCINNIVYHLNSLKCSPEKITDIYMGLKDVHDSVKTETVDSIISFGLHEYVTNFVSKISFLDNQIPVSYTHLTLPTICSV
;
A
#
# COMPACT_ATOMS: atom_id res chain seq x y z
N MET A 1 -11.36 -1.20 -24.20
CA MET A 1 -11.79 -2.21 -23.19
C MET A 1 -13.08 -1.72 -22.55
N LEU A 2 -13.97 -2.61 -22.06
CA LEU A 2 -15.17 -2.20 -21.31
C LEU A 2 -14.77 -1.58 -19.96
N SER A 3 -15.45 -0.50 -19.54
CA SER A 3 -15.14 0.20 -18.26
C SER A 3 -15.18 -0.74 -17.07
N ARG A 4 -16.18 -1.61 -16.98
CA ARG A 4 -16.30 -2.60 -15.91
C ARG A 4 -15.10 -3.56 -15.85
N THR A 5 -14.53 -3.93 -17.00
CA THR A 5 -13.32 -4.76 -17.04
C THR A 5 -12.10 -3.99 -16.51
N ALA A 6 -11.94 -2.73 -16.93
CA ALA A 6 -10.88 -1.85 -16.44
C ALA A 6 -10.94 -1.65 -14.92
N GLU A 7 -12.13 -1.36 -14.41
CA GLU A 7 -12.39 -1.18 -12.99
C GLU A 7 -12.03 -2.44 -12.18
N ASN A 8 -12.49 -3.62 -12.60
CA ASN A 8 -12.16 -4.86 -11.91
C ASN A 8 -10.65 -5.13 -11.91
N LEU A 9 -9.95 -4.92 -13.04
CA LEU A 9 -8.49 -5.08 -13.13
C LEU A 9 -7.74 -4.12 -12.20
N TYR A 10 -8.17 -2.86 -12.17
CA TYR A 10 -7.65 -1.84 -11.26
C TYR A 10 -7.81 -2.24 -9.79
N TRP A 11 -9.00 -2.65 -9.38
CA TRP A 11 -9.29 -3.03 -8.01
C TRP A 11 -8.62 -4.34 -7.57
N ILE A 12 -8.40 -5.30 -8.47
CA ILE A 12 -7.64 -6.52 -8.14
C ILE A 12 -6.26 -6.17 -7.63
N SER A 13 -5.53 -5.36 -8.38
CA SER A 13 -4.17 -4.98 -7.98
C SER A 13 -4.15 -4.13 -6.72
N ARG A 14 -5.12 -3.24 -6.53
CA ARG A 14 -5.27 -2.49 -5.29
C ARG A 14 -5.48 -3.39 -4.09
N TYR A 15 -6.38 -4.35 -4.18
CA TYR A 15 -6.63 -5.29 -3.09
C TYR A 15 -5.40 -6.15 -2.77
N MET A 16 -4.67 -6.61 -3.78
CA MET A 16 -3.44 -7.36 -3.56
C MET A 16 -2.34 -6.52 -2.88
N GLU A 17 -2.11 -5.28 -3.32
CA GLU A 17 -1.17 -4.35 -2.67
C GLU A 17 -1.62 -3.99 -1.25
N ARG A 18 -2.91 -3.81 -1.01
CA ARG A 18 -3.46 -3.54 0.32
C ARG A 18 -3.28 -4.72 1.27
N ALA A 19 -3.50 -5.95 0.82
CA ALA A 19 -3.25 -7.15 1.59
C ALA A 19 -1.78 -7.22 2.05
N GLU A 20 -0.83 -6.93 1.15
CA GLU A 20 0.59 -6.85 1.50
C GLU A 20 0.86 -5.78 2.55
N THR A 21 0.22 -4.62 2.43
CA THR A 21 0.43 -3.52 3.38
C THR A 21 -0.05 -3.87 4.77
N MET A 22 -1.24 -4.47 4.89
CA MET A 22 -1.74 -4.93 6.18
C MET A 22 -0.80 -5.97 6.81
N ALA A 23 -0.31 -6.92 6.01
CA ALA A 23 0.68 -7.88 6.47
C ALA A 23 1.98 -7.21 6.95
N ARG A 24 2.47 -6.20 6.23
CA ARG A 24 3.68 -5.46 6.62
C ARG A 24 3.49 -4.61 7.87
N LEU A 25 2.33 -3.98 8.04
CA LEU A 25 1.97 -3.26 9.27
C LEU A 25 1.95 -4.18 10.47
N LEU A 26 1.36 -5.37 10.34
CA LEU A 26 1.37 -6.39 11.37
C LEU A 26 2.80 -6.88 11.68
N ASP A 27 3.66 -7.08 10.68
CA ASP A 27 5.08 -7.42 10.87
C ASP A 27 5.84 -6.33 11.63
N VAL A 28 5.57 -5.04 11.33
CA VAL A 28 6.14 -3.90 12.08
C VAL A 28 5.69 -3.96 13.54
N GLY A 29 4.41 -4.08 13.82
CA GLY A 29 3.86 -4.18 15.17
C GLY A 29 4.47 -5.35 15.95
N TYR A 30 4.50 -6.54 15.34
CA TYR A 30 5.09 -7.73 15.93
C TYR A 30 6.57 -7.53 16.29
N ARG A 31 7.38 -7.02 15.35
CA ARG A 31 8.81 -6.77 15.61
C ARG A 31 9.04 -5.71 16.69
N MET A 32 8.19 -4.69 16.74
CA MET A 32 8.27 -3.67 17.79
C MET A 32 7.89 -4.22 19.15
N SER A 33 6.89 -5.11 19.25
CA SER A 33 6.47 -5.74 20.50
C SER A 33 7.51 -6.66 21.14
N LEU A 34 8.53 -7.09 20.37
CA LEU A 34 9.65 -7.90 20.89
C LEU A 34 10.66 -7.08 21.70
N PHE A 35 10.59 -5.76 21.66
CA PHE A 35 11.48 -4.90 22.43
C PHE A 35 10.83 -4.46 23.75
N PRO A 36 11.64 -4.33 24.83
CA PRO A 36 11.12 -3.82 26.08
C PRO A 36 10.50 -2.43 25.89
N ASN A 37 9.24 -2.30 26.26
CA ASN A 37 8.53 -1.03 26.18
C ASN A 37 8.80 -0.23 27.48
N PRO A 38 9.60 0.85 27.46
CA PRO A 38 9.79 1.69 28.65
C PRO A 38 8.47 2.31 29.08
N LYS A 39 8.29 2.52 30.39
CA LYS A 39 7.06 3.12 30.93
C LYS A 39 6.77 4.47 30.27
N GLY A 40 5.58 4.61 29.69
CA GLY A 40 5.12 5.83 29.02
C GLY A 40 5.04 5.78 27.50
N TYR A 41 5.31 4.64 26.86
CA TYR A 41 5.13 4.45 25.42
C TYR A 41 3.68 4.17 25.07
N HIS A 42 3.30 4.64 23.87
CA HIS A 42 2.08 4.18 23.21
C HIS A 42 2.21 2.70 22.86
N ASN A 43 1.08 2.00 22.88
CA ASN A 43 1.01 0.62 22.45
C ASN A 43 1.36 0.55 20.94
N GLU A 44 2.34 -0.27 20.56
CA GLU A 44 2.75 -0.48 19.17
C GLU A 44 1.59 -0.91 18.26
N TRP A 45 0.62 -1.63 18.81
CA TRP A 45 -0.57 -2.07 18.09
C TRP A 45 -1.57 -0.93 17.84
N ASP A 46 -1.63 0.07 18.72
CA ASP A 46 -2.39 1.31 18.47
C ASP A 46 -1.80 2.09 17.28
N SER A 47 -0.47 2.15 17.21
CA SER A 47 0.23 2.77 16.08
C SER A 47 -0.04 2.04 14.75
N VAL A 48 -0.10 0.70 14.78
CA VAL A 48 -0.46 -0.13 13.62
C VAL A 48 -1.90 0.16 13.16
N LEU A 49 -2.86 0.23 14.10
CA LEU A 49 -4.25 0.55 13.78
C LEU A 49 -4.41 1.97 13.22
N SER A 50 -3.71 2.93 13.79
CA SER A 50 -3.72 4.32 13.33
C SER A 50 -3.17 4.46 11.91
N ALA A 51 -2.03 3.82 11.62
CA ALA A 51 -1.44 3.82 10.30
C ALA A 51 -2.29 3.08 9.26
N ALA A 52 -2.97 2.00 9.67
CA ALA A 52 -3.93 1.30 8.83
C ALA A 52 -5.20 2.14 8.54
N GLY A 53 -5.41 3.26 9.26
CA GLY A 53 -6.66 4.02 9.23
C GLY A 53 -7.85 3.22 9.77
N ALA A 54 -7.60 2.30 10.68
CA ALA A 54 -8.54 1.26 11.10
C ALA A 54 -9.10 1.45 12.51
N SER A 55 -8.59 2.44 13.29
CA SER A 55 -8.92 2.63 14.70
C SER A 55 -10.42 2.77 14.97
N GLN A 56 -11.13 3.58 14.15
CA GLN A 56 -12.55 3.80 14.36
C GLN A 56 -13.39 2.49 14.22
N GLY A 57 -13.13 1.69 13.19
CA GLY A 57 -13.83 0.42 12.97
C GLY A 57 -13.41 -0.63 13.99
N TYR A 58 -12.16 -0.61 14.43
CA TYR A 58 -11.64 -1.51 15.46
C TYR A 58 -12.41 -1.37 16.78
N PHE A 59 -12.55 -0.15 17.29
CA PHE A 59 -13.27 0.10 18.55
C PHE A 59 -14.78 -0.15 18.49
N GLN A 60 -15.35 -0.41 17.31
CA GLN A 60 -16.73 -0.92 17.19
C GLN A 60 -16.83 -2.42 17.51
N LYS A 61 -15.71 -3.17 17.42
CA LYS A 61 -15.68 -4.63 17.62
C LYS A 61 -14.93 -5.03 18.89
N TYR A 62 -13.89 -4.28 19.26
CA TYR A 62 -12.99 -4.61 20.36
C TYR A 62 -12.85 -3.44 21.33
N ASN A 63 -12.78 -3.73 22.62
CA ASN A 63 -12.63 -2.73 23.68
C ASN A 63 -11.15 -2.51 24.09
N GLU A 64 -10.30 -3.46 23.79
CA GLU A 64 -8.87 -3.43 24.20
C GLU A 64 -7.96 -3.64 23.00
N ILE A 65 -6.86 -2.88 22.97
CA ILE A 65 -5.82 -3.05 21.96
C ILE A 65 -4.79 -4.03 22.50
N ASN A 66 -4.77 -5.22 21.90
CA ASN A 66 -3.77 -6.25 22.11
C ASN A 66 -3.45 -6.96 20.79
N GLN A 67 -2.36 -7.70 20.75
CA GLN A 67 -1.89 -8.40 19.56
C GLN A 67 -2.97 -9.25 18.92
N GLU A 68 -3.65 -10.10 19.71
CA GLU A 68 -4.63 -11.07 19.19
C GLU A 68 -5.80 -10.39 18.50
N ASN A 69 -6.36 -9.35 19.12
CA ASN A 69 -7.50 -8.62 18.56
C ASN A 69 -7.10 -7.85 17.28
N VAL A 70 -5.89 -7.26 17.26
CA VAL A 70 -5.40 -6.52 16.09
C VAL A 70 -5.07 -7.47 14.94
N GLU A 71 -4.45 -8.63 15.22
CA GLU A 71 -4.23 -9.69 14.22
C GLU A 71 -5.56 -10.20 13.65
N ASP A 72 -6.53 -10.51 14.50
CA ASP A 72 -7.84 -10.96 14.03
C ASP A 72 -8.49 -9.91 13.14
N TYR A 73 -8.51 -8.66 13.59
CA TYR A 73 -9.16 -7.55 12.89
C TYR A 73 -8.50 -7.22 11.53
N LEU A 74 -7.17 -7.13 11.49
CA LEU A 74 -6.45 -6.72 10.27
C LEU A 74 -6.10 -7.88 9.34
N PHE A 75 -6.06 -9.12 9.85
CA PHE A 75 -5.71 -10.27 9.02
C PHE A 75 -6.92 -11.13 8.64
N PHE A 76 -7.75 -11.54 9.59
CA PHE A 76 -8.75 -12.60 9.39
C PHE A 76 -10.21 -12.12 9.30
N ASP A 77 -10.50 -10.90 9.73
CA ASP A 77 -11.88 -10.40 9.78
C ASP A 77 -12.46 -10.24 8.37
N GLU A 78 -13.61 -10.90 8.12
CA GLU A 78 -14.31 -10.85 6.83
C GLU A 78 -15.03 -9.52 6.60
N ASP A 79 -15.49 -8.87 7.65
CA ASP A 79 -16.28 -7.64 7.58
C ASP A 79 -15.38 -6.41 7.46
N THR A 80 -14.16 -6.49 7.95
CA THR A 80 -13.20 -5.38 7.85
C THR A 80 -12.73 -5.21 6.41
N PRO A 81 -13.05 -4.08 5.74
CA PRO A 81 -12.84 -3.94 4.29
C PRO A 81 -11.39 -4.04 3.85
N SER A 82 -10.45 -3.74 4.74
CA SER A 82 -9.00 -3.70 4.49
C SER A 82 -8.25 -4.88 5.11
N SER A 83 -8.91 -5.84 5.76
CA SER A 83 -8.23 -7.03 6.25
C SER A 83 -7.58 -7.81 5.11
N VAL A 84 -6.52 -8.57 5.42
CA VAL A 84 -5.86 -9.43 4.42
C VAL A 84 -6.87 -10.39 3.78
N TYR A 85 -7.73 -10.99 4.61
CA TYR A 85 -8.79 -11.90 4.16
C TYR A 85 -9.76 -11.22 3.17
N SER A 86 -10.35 -10.09 3.55
CA SER A 86 -11.31 -9.37 2.71
C SER A 86 -10.66 -8.88 1.40
N CYS A 87 -9.40 -8.43 1.46
CA CYS A 87 -8.67 -8.00 0.28
C CYS A 87 -8.46 -9.16 -0.71
N ILE A 88 -7.99 -10.32 -0.24
CA ILE A 88 -7.79 -11.50 -1.09
C ILE A 88 -9.13 -12.00 -1.66
N LEU A 89 -10.20 -12.03 -0.86
CA LEU A 89 -11.54 -12.40 -1.30
C LEU A 89 -12.05 -11.47 -2.39
N LYS A 90 -11.94 -10.14 -2.20
CA LYS A 90 -12.37 -9.13 -3.18
C LYS A 90 -11.55 -9.19 -4.46
N ALA A 91 -10.21 -9.36 -4.35
CA ALA A 91 -9.35 -9.54 -5.52
C ALA A 91 -9.80 -10.76 -6.35
N ARG A 92 -10.08 -11.90 -5.69
CA ARG A 92 -10.57 -13.10 -6.36
C ARG A 92 -11.94 -12.90 -7.01
N ASN A 93 -12.88 -12.26 -6.31
CA ASN A 93 -14.21 -12.01 -6.86
C ASN A 93 -14.16 -11.13 -8.11
N ASN A 94 -13.36 -10.07 -8.09
CA ASN A 94 -13.12 -9.24 -9.27
C ASN A 94 -12.45 -10.03 -10.40
N ALA A 95 -11.47 -10.88 -10.07
CA ALA A 95 -10.78 -11.72 -11.07
C ALA A 95 -11.71 -12.74 -11.73
N LEU A 96 -12.70 -13.28 -11.01
CA LEU A 96 -13.74 -14.14 -11.59
C LEU A 96 -14.53 -13.44 -12.69
N VAL A 97 -14.87 -12.17 -12.50
CA VAL A 97 -15.65 -11.37 -13.47
C VAL A 97 -14.86 -11.13 -14.75
N VAL A 98 -13.53 -10.97 -14.66
CA VAL A 98 -12.67 -10.60 -15.79
C VAL A 98 -11.67 -11.69 -16.15
N ARG A 99 -12.01 -12.96 -15.91
CA ARG A 99 -11.10 -14.10 -16.05
C ARG A 99 -10.45 -14.20 -17.44
N THR A 100 -11.14 -13.78 -18.48
CA THR A 100 -10.61 -13.80 -19.86
C THR A 100 -9.61 -12.67 -20.16
N ALA A 101 -9.50 -11.68 -19.29
CA ALA A 101 -8.54 -10.58 -19.40
C ALA A 101 -7.18 -10.88 -18.71
N PHE A 102 -7.06 -12.05 -18.06
CA PHE A 102 -5.85 -12.51 -17.40
C PHE A 102 -5.18 -13.67 -18.13
N THR A 103 -3.88 -13.88 -17.82
CA THR A 103 -3.24 -15.16 -18.10
C THR A 103 -3.70 -16.22 -17.11
N PRO A 104 -3.63 -17.52 -17.46
CA PRO A 104 -3.91 -18.61 -16.52
C PRO A 104 -3.10 -18.52 -15.24
N GLU A 105 -1.83 -18.11 -15.32
CA GLU A 105 -0.91 -17.98 -14.17
C GLU A 105 -1.37 -16.90 -13.20
N ALA A 106 -1.81 -15.75 -13.69
CA ALA A 106 -2.33 -14.66 -12.86
C ALA A 106 -3.62 -15.08 -12.14
N TRP A 107 -4.52 -15.80 -12.83
CA TRP A 107 -5.70 -16.39 -12.21
C TRP A 107 -5.34 -17.41 -11.12
N VAL A 108 -4.41 -18.32 -11.44
CA VAL A 108 -3.97 -19.37 -10.49
C VAL A 108 -3.35 -18.73 -9.24
N ALA A 109 -2.52 -17.68 -9.39
CA ALA A 109 -1.93 -16.98 -8.25
C ALA A 109 -2.99 -16.44 -7.29
N ILE A 110 -4.00 -15.72 -7.79
CA ILE A 110 -5.07 -15.14 -6.98
C ILE A 110 -5.94 -16.24 -6.34
N ASN A 111 -6.36 -17.23 -7.14
CA ASN A 111 -7.25 -18.27 -6.64
C ASN A 111 -6.57 -19.18 -5.61
N LYS A 112 -5.28 -19.47 -5.78
CA LYS A 112 -4.47 -20.22 -4.82
C LYS A 112 -4.36 -19.47 -3.49
N SER A 113 -4.05 -18.16 -3.54
CA SER A 113 -3.99 -17.30 -2.36
C SER A 113 -5.29 -17.38 -1.54
N TYR A 114 -6.44 -17.35 -2.21
CA TYR A 114 -7.75 -17.46 -1.56
C TYR A 114 -7.98 -18.84 -0.94
N GLN A 115 -7.64 -19.93 -1.66
CA GLN A 115 -7.83 -21.30 -1.13
C GLN A 115 -6.97 -21.57 0.10
N GLU A 116 -5.72 -21.11 0.11
CA GLU A 116 -4.82 -21.23 1.24
C GLU A 116 -5.30 -20.38 2.44
N MET A 117 -5.81 -19.16 2.19
CA MET A 117 -6.37 -18.28 3.22
C MET A 117 -7.57 -18.93 3.94
N ILE A 118 -8.48 -19.59 3.19
CA ILE A 118 -9.58 -20.36 3.81
C ILE A 118 -9.02 -21.49 4.69
N GLY A 119 -7.93 -22.13 4.26
CA GLY A 119 -7.26 -23.18 5.02
C GLY A 119 -6.76 -22.67 6.38
N PHE A 120 -6.15 -21.49 6.42
CA PHE A 120 -5.69 -20.89 7.66
C PHE A 120 -6.84 -20.59 8.63
N LYS A 121 -7.95 -20.07 8.14
CA LYS A 121 -9.11 -19.75 8.97
C LYS A 121 -9.77 -21.01 9.58
N LYS A 122 -9.75 -22.14 8.87
CA LYS A 122 -10.30 -23.41 9.36
C LYS A 122 -9.42 -24.08 10.41
N ASN A 123 -8.12 -23.92 10.30
CA ASN A 123 -7.15 -24.47 11.24
C ASN A 123 -6.88 -23.39 12.28
N LYS A 124 -7.29 -23.61 13.55
CA LYS A 124 -6.99 -22.66 14.64
C LYS A 124 -5.49 -22.40 14.67
N TYR A 125 -5.08 -21.22 14.20
CA TYR A 125 -3.68 -20.79 14.17
C TYR A 125 -3.19 -20.41 15.57
N SER A 126 -1.87 -20.51 15.78
CA SER A 126 -1.21 -20.07 17.01
C SER A 126 -0.71 -18.63 16.84
N ARG A 127 -0.69 -17.84 17.93
CA ARG A 127 -0.12 -16.47 17.96
C ARG A 127 1.34 -16.40 17.50
N SER A 128 2.09 -17.50 17.61
CA SER A 128 3.46 -17.59 17.09
C SER A 128 3.55 -17.64 15.57
N ASP A 129 2.42 -17.77 14.87
CA ASP A 129 2.39 -17.97 13.42
C ASP A 129 2.29 -16.65 12.63
N LEU A 130 2.09 -15.50 13.29
CA LEU A 130 1.96 -14.20 12.59
C LEU A 130 3.10 -13.90 11.61
N PRO A 131 4.39 -14.10 11.93
CA PRO A 131 5.46 -13.90 10.96
C PRO A 131 5.31 -14.78 9.71
N ASN A 132 4.85 -16.02 9.86
CA ASN A 132 4.62 -16.93 8.74
C ASN A 132 3.46 -16.46 7.86
N PHE A 133 2.37 -15.96 8.44
CA PHE A 133 1.23 -15.40 7.69
C PHE A 133 1.59 -14.12 6.96
N THR A 134 2.37 -13.25 7.57
CA THR A 134 2.81 -11.99 6.92
C THR A 134 3.76 -12.31 5.76
N GLU A 135 4.71 -13.21 5.94
CA GLU A 135 5.61 -13.66 4.89
C GLU A 135 4.86 -14.35 3.75
N TRP A 136 3.94 -15.26 4.08
CA TRP A 136 3.07 -15.92 3.10
C TRP A 136 2.30 -14.87 2.26
N THR A 137 1.68 -13.88 2.90
CA THR A 137 0.93 -12.84 2.19
C THR A 137 1.82 -12.10 1.19
N ILE A 138 3.03 -11.72 1.61
CA ILE A 138 4.02 -11.06 0.75
C ILE A 138 4.38 -11.95 -0.45
N GLN A 139 4.58 -13.26 -0.23
CA GLN A 139 4.88 -14.21 -1.29
C GLN A 139 3.72 -14.34 -2.29
N GLN A 140 2.46 -14.41 -1.83
CA GLN A 140 1.30 -14.49 -2.71
C GLN A 140 1.17 -13.24 -3.58
N VAL A 141 1.36 -12.06 -3.00
CA VAL A 141 1.33 -10.80 -3.77
C VAL A 141 2.46 -10.73 -4.79
N ASN A 142 3.66 -11.21 -4.44
CA ASN A 142 4.79 -11.28 -5.39
C ASN A 142 4.51 -12.27 -6.54
N MET A 143 3.85 -13.38 -6.29
CA MET A 143 3.42 -14.32 -7.34
C MET A 143 2.43 -13.66 -8.31
N PHE A 144 1.44 -12.93 -7.78
CA PHE A 144 0.51 -12.16 -8.61
C PHE A 144 1.23 -11.10 -9.44
N ARG A 145 2.13 -10.30 -8.85
CA ARG A 145 2.92 -9.28 -9.58
C ARG A 145 3.77 -9.88 -10.69
N GLY A 146 4.45 -11.00 -10.41
CA GLY A 146 5.23 -11.73 -11.40
C GLY A 146 4.38 -12.16 -12.59
N SER A 147 3.21 -12.73 -12.33
CA SER A 147 2.26 -13.15 -13.36
C SER A 147 1.67 -11.95 -14.14
N ALA A 148 1.37 -10.84 -13.46
CA ALA A 148 0.86 -9.63 -14.10
C ALA A 148 1.89 -8.98 -15.04
N ASN A 149 3.18 -9.11 -14.75
CA ASN A 149 4.25 -8.61 -15.63
C ASN A 149 4.31 -9.33 -16.98
N SER A 150 3.78 -10.55 -17.12
CA SER A 150 3.74 -11.30 -18.39
C SER A 150 2.56 -10.95 -19.30
N LEU A 151 1.63 -10.10 -18.83
CA LEU A 151 0.49 -9.65 -19.64
C LEU A 151 0.91 -8.81 -20.84
N LEU A 152 0.11 -8.89 -21.91
CA LEU A 152 0.26 -7.99 -23.04
C LEU A 152 0.09 -6.52 -22.59
N ARG A 153 0.92 -5.61 -23.10
CA ARG A 153 0.92 -4.17 -22.80
C ARG A 153 -0.27 -3.45 -23.46
N ASN A 154 -1.49 -3.86 -23.09
CA ASN A 154 -2.75 -3.24 -23.48
C ASN A 154 -3.34 -2.42 -22.32
N ASP A 155 -4.52 -1.82 -22.52
CA ASP A 155 -5.19 -1.05 -21.46
C ASP A 155 -5.35 -1.84 -20.16
N GLY A 156 -5.64 -3.15 -20.23
CA GLY A 156 -5.79 -4.01 -19.06
C GLY A 156 -4.53 -4.08 -18.21
N TYR A 157 -3.36 -4.23 -18.84
CA TYR A 157 -2.08 -4.15 -18.20
C TYR A 157 -1.90 -2.80 -17.50
N HIS A 158 -2.18 -1.70 -18.19
CA HIS A 158 -2.00 -0.37 -17.64
C HIS A 158 -2.93 -0.11 -16.44
N PHE A 159 -4.18 -0.61 -16.45
CA PHE A 159 -5.09 -0.50 -15.30
C PHE A 159 -4.62 -1.31 -14.08
N ILE A 160 -4.08 -2.51 -14.25
CA ILE A 160 -3.48 -3.29 -13.17
C ILE A 160 -2.34 -2.50 -12.52
N PHE A 161 -1.45 -1.94 -13.32
CA PHE A 161 -0.30 -1.23 -12.79
C PHE A 161 -0.64 0.17 -12.23
N LEU A 162 -1.64 0.85 -12.77
CA LEU A 162 -2.21 2.06 -12.15
C LEU A 162 -2.72 1.75 -10.73
N GLY A 163 -3.55 0.70 -10.57
CA GLY A 163 -4.02 0.28 -9.25
C GLY A 163 -2.87 -0.09 -8.31
N THR A 164 -1.87 -0.81 -8.82
CA THR A 164 -0.66 -1.16 -8.08
C THR A 164 0.05 0.08 -7.53
N PHE A 165 0.37 1.05 -8.38
CA PHE A 165 1.19 2.19 -7.98
C PHE A 165 0.44 3.22 -7.16
N ILE A 166 -0.87 3.40 -7.39
CA ILE A 166 -1.71 4.27 -6.54
C ILE A 166 -1.80 3.70 -5.12
N GLU A 167 -2.11 2.41 -4.99
CA GLU A 167 -2.18 1.79 -3.67
C GLU A 167 -0.81 1.76 -2.98
N ARG A 168 0.27 1.50 -3.73
CA ARG A 168 1.63 1.50 -3.19
C ARG A 168 2.08 2.87 -2.73
N ALA A 169 1.73 3.94 -3.44
CA ALA A 169 2.02 5.31 -3.03
C ALA A 169 1.32 5.66 -1.70
N ASP A 170 0.01 5.39 -1.61
CA ASP A 170 -0.77 5.57 -0.38
C ASP A 170 -0.18 4.77 0.78
N ASN A 171 0.10 3.49 0.54
CA ASN A 171 0.64 2.57 1.53
C ASN A 171 2.05 2.96 2.01
N SER A 172 2.92 3.41 1.11
CA SER A 172 4.26 3.87 1.48
C SER A 172 4.21 5.13 2.34
N ALA A 173 3.32 6.06 2.03
CA ALA A 173 3.09 7.23 2.86
C ALA A 173 2.59 6.85 4.26
N ARG A 174 1.58 5.97 4.37
CA ARG A 174 1.07 5.48 5.66
C ARG A 174 2.11 4.72 6.48
N LEU A 175 2.94 3.90 5.84
CA LEU A 175 4.01 3.17 6.51
C LEU A 175 5.11 4.10 7.05
N LEU A 176 5.41 5.20 6.35
CA LEU A 176 6.26 6.26 6.89
C LEU A 176 5.62 6.94 8.11
N ASP A 177 4.32 7.14 8.06
CA ASP A 177 3.55 7.80 9.11
C ASP A 177 3.41 6.95 10.38
N VAL A 178 3.52 5.61 10.29
CA VAL A 178 3.60 4.73 11.48
C VAL A 178 4.63 5.25 12.46
N LYS A 179 5.77 5.72 11.96
CA LYS A 179 6.86 6.23 12.80
C LYS A 179 6.45 7.46 13.60
N TYR A 180 5.54 8.29 13.08
CA TYR A 180 4.97 9.42 13.81
C TYR A 180 4.07 8.95 14.96
N PHE A 181 3.26 7.92 14.71
CA PHE A 181 2.38 7.35 15.75
C PHE A 181 3.12 6.49 16.77
N VAL A 182 4.22 5.82 16.36
CA VAL A 182 5.16 5.15 17.29
C VAL A 182 6.05 6.22 17.94
N LEU A 183 5.42 7.09 18.72
CA LEU A 183 6.10 8.24 19.28
C LEU A 183 7.26 7.84 20.18
N LEU A 184 8.38 8.50 19.98
CA LEU A 184 9.40 8.61 21.00
C LEU A 184 8.79 9.35 22.21
N PRO A 185 9.06 8.93 23.45
CA PRO A 185 8.42 9.49 24.66
C PRO A 185 8.67 10.99 24.81
N THR A 186 9.80 11.48 24.34
CA THR A 186 10.19 12.89 24.30
C THR A 186 11.05 13.16 23.09
N ALA A 187 11.13 14.43 22.68
CA ALA A 187 11.98 14.88 21.58
C ALA A 187 13.48 14.53 21.77
N ASP A 188 13.93 14.33 23.01
CA ASP A 188 15.32 13.99 23.33
C ASP A 188 15.76 12.61 22.78
N TYR A 189 14.82 11.73 22.45
CA TYR A 189 15.12 10.43 21.84
C TYR A 189 15.29 10.47 20.32
N ILE A 190 15.00 11.60 19.66
CA ILE A 190 15.18 11.78 18.23
C ILE A 190 16.66 11.62 17.89
N GLY A 191 16.98 10.74 16.94
CA GLY A 191 18.36 10.40 16.56
C GLY A 191 19.08 9.46 17.51
N GLY A 192 18.46 9.03 18.61
CA GLY A 192 18.99 8.06 19.55
C GLY A 192 18.96 6.61 19.02
N ASN A 193 19.51 5.69 19.79
CA ASN A 193 19.58 4.27 19.43
C ASN A 193 18.21 3.64 19.18
N LEU A 194 17.19 4.03 19.96
CA LEU A 194 15.84 3.53 19.81
C LEU A 194 15.17 4.04 18.53
N ASP A 195 15.34 5.31 18.21
CA ASP A 195 14.88 5.91 16.97
C ASP A 195 15.46 5.20 15.74
N ASN A 196 16.77 4.99 15.74
CA ASN A 196 17.47 4.26 14.70
C ASN A 196 16.97 2.81 14.56
N LEU A 197 16.73 2.13 15.69
CA LEU A 197 16.20 0.76 15.69
C LEU A 197 14.81 0.68 15.06
N GLN A 198 13.91 1.61 15.40
CA GLN A 198 12.56 1.67 14.79
C GLN A 198 12.62 1.91 13.28
N TRP A 199 13.53 2.78 12.81
CA TRP A 199 13.78 2.96 11.38
C TRP A 199 14.30 1.70 10.68
N ILE A 200 15.19 0.95 11.34
CA ILE A 200 15.69 -0.34 10.82
C ILE A 200 14.57 -1.37 10.76
N ILE A 201 13.67 -1.43 11.74
CA ILE A 201 12.49 -2.31 11.72
C ILE A 201 11.62 -1.97 10.51
N LEU A 202 11.29 -0.70 10.30
CA LEU A 202 10.51 -0.25 9.16
C LEU A 202 11.16 -0.65 7.81
N LEU A 203 12.46 -0.39 7.65
CA LEU A 203 13.19 -0.79 6.45
C LEU A 203 13.17 -2.30 6.21
N ARG A 204 13.26 -3.11 7.27
CA ARG A 204 13.23 -4.59 7.18
C ARG A 204 11.84 -5.08 6.81
N SER A 205 10.79 -4.57 7.45
CA SER A 205 9.41 -4.94 7.14
C SER A 205 8.99 -4.54 5.73
N LEU A 206 9.59 -3.47 5.19
CA LEU A 206 9.44 -3.07 3.78
C LEU A 206 10.36 -3.83 2.81
N SER A 207 11.16 -4.79 3.30
CA SER A 207 12.19 -5.50 2.52
C SER A 207 13.20 -4.56 1.84
N SER A 208 13.37 -3.36 2.39
CA SER A 208 14.14 -2.26 1.77
C SER A 208 15.49 -2.01 2.46
N PHE A 209 15.80 -2.71 3.55
CA PHE A 209 17.02 -2.46 4.33
C PHE A 209 18.32 -2.59 3.51
N ARG A 210 18.44 -3.64 2.67
CA ARG A 210 19.61 -3.82 1.82
C ARG A 210 19.71 -2.75 0.74
N ALA A 211 18.60 -2.44 0.08
CA ALA A 211 18.54 -1.40 -0.93
C ALA A 211 18.91 -0.02 -0.35
N PHE A 212 18.43 0.29 0.87
CA PHE A 212 18.84 1.49 1.58
C PHE A 212 20.36 1.53 1.83
N ARG A 213 20.96 0.41 2.29
CA ARG A 213 22.40 0.33 2.54
C ARG A 213 23.25 0.43 1.26
N TRP A 214 22.70 0.09 0.10
CA TRP A 214 23.39 0.30 -1.19
C TRP A 214 23.27 1.75 -1.67
N ALA A 215 22.19 2.43 -1.34
CA ALA A 215 21.96 3.81 -1.78
C ALA A 215 22.61 4.85 -0.86
N TYR A 216 22.82 4.51 0.42
CA TYR A 216 23.32 5.45 1.44
C TYR A 216 24.39 4.82 2.31
N ASP A 217 25.50 5.55 2.46
CA ASP A 217 26.58 5.19 3.39
C ASP A 217 26.27 5.65 4.82
N GLY A 218 26.93 5.00 5.81
CA GLY A 218 26.89 5.38 7.21
C GLY A 218 25.58 5.04 7.93
N ASP A 219 25.18 5.88 8.89
CA ASP A 219 24.09 5.60 9.79
C ASP A 219 22.70 5.81 9.15
N VAL A 220 21.71 5.08 9.68
CA VAL A 220 20.31 5.25 9.34
C VAL A 220 19.80 6.51 10.05
N THR A 221 19.45 7.54 9.29
CA THR A 221 18.89 8.79 9.81
C THR A 221 17.51 9.07 9.22
N SER A 222 16.69 9.82 9.94
CA SER A 222 15.35 10.23 9.48
C SER A 222 15.41 10.95 8.14
N THR A 223 16.40 11.82 7.93
CA THR A 223 16.63 12.55 6.68
C THR A 223 16.90 11.61 5.49
N LYS A 224 17.80 10.62 5.67
CA LYS A 224 18.08 9.63 4.63
C LYS A 224 16.87 8.74 4.34
N ILE A 225 16.10 8.37 5.37
CA ILE A 225 14.86 7.60 5.23
C ILE A 225 13.81 8.40 4.47
N ALA A 226 13.60 9.67 4.83
CA ALA A 226 12.67 10.54 4.11
C ALA A 226 13.09 10.67 2.63
N HIS A 227 14.37 10.93 2.33
CA HIS A 227 14.87 10.93 0.96
C HIS A 227 14.59 9.62 0.25
N PHE A 228 14.89 8.48 0.87
CA PHE A 228 14.78 7.15 0.26
C PHE A 228 13.33 6.79 -0.09
N PHE A 229 12.38 7.04 0.81
CA PHE A 229 10.98 6.67 0.57
C PHE A 229 10.14 7.77 -0.09
N ILE A 230 10.60 9.01 -0.14
CA ILE A 230 9.84 10.09 -0.78
C ILE A 230 10.43 10.42 -2.15
N LEU A 231 11.73 10.73 -2.23
CA LEU A 231 12.34 11.36 -3.39
C LEU A 231 13.18 10.43 -4.28
N ASN A 232 13.66 9.30 -3.77
CA ASN A 232 14.55 8.42 -4.51
C ASN A 232 13.81 7.69 -5.65
N ASN A 233 14.22 7.92 -6.89
CA ASN A 233 13.59 7.31 -8.07
C ASN A 233 13.94 5.83 -8.29
N ASP A 234 14.98 5.31 -7.65
CA ASP A 234 15.41 3.92 -7.79
C ASP A 234 14.76 3.01 -6.73
N CYS A 235 14.15 3.59 -5.70
CA CYS A 235 13.42 2.86 -4.69
C CYS A 235 12.01 2.54 -5.18
N SER A 236 11.71 1.26 -5.42
CA SER A 236 10.40 0.80 -5.94
C SER A 236 9.19 1.12 -5.04
N ARG A 237 9.43 1.58 -3.81
CA ARG A 237 8.41 1.99 -2.83
C ARG A 237 8.42 3.48 -2.53
N SER A 238 9.29 4.26 -3.17
CA SER A 238 9.27 5.71 -2.96
C SER A 238 8.04 6.34 -3.59
N LEU A 239 7.62 7.48 -3.05
CA LEU A 239 6.50 8.24 -3.60
C LEU A 239 6.84 8.73 -5.01
N SER A 240 8.07 9.22 -5.23
CA SER A 240 8.55 9.65 -6.54
C SER A 240 8.48 8.53 -7.59
N PHE A 241 9.00 7.34 -7.27
CA PHE A 241 8.91 6.17 -8.17
C PHE A 241 7.46 5.80 -8.49
N CYS A 242 6.59 5.75 -7.48
CA CYS A 242 5.18 5.42 -7.68
C CYS A 242 4.48 6.44 -8.57
N ILE A 243 4.67 7.74 -8.34
CA ILE A 243 4.06 8.80 -9.14
C ILE A 243 4.56 8.76 -10.59
N ASN A 244 5.85 8.58 -10.82
CA ASN A 244 6.40 8.44 -12.17
C ASN A 244 5.77 7.27 -12.93
N ASN A 245 5.53 6.14 -12.26
CA ASN A 245 4.86 4.99 -12.86
C ASN A 245 3.36 5.25 -13.11
N ILE A 246 2.66 5.95 -12.21
CA ILE A 246 1.27 6.36 -12.43
C ILE A 246 1.18 7.23 -13.69
N VAL A 247 2.05 8.23 -13.82
CA VAL A 247 2.15 9.09 -15.03
C VAL A 247 2.39 8.25 -16.28
N TYR A 248 3.36 7.34 -16.23
CA TYR A 248 3.68 6.45 -17.36
C TYR A 248 2.48 5.61 -17.80
N HIS A 249 1.82 4.93 -16.85
CA HIS A 249 0.70 4.05 -17.19
C HIS A 249 -0.54 4.83 -17.64
N LEU A 250 -0.81 6.00 -17.05
CA LEU A 250 -1.91 6.86 -17.49
C LEU A 250 -1.69 7.37 -18.90
N ASN A 251 -0.47 7.84 -19.24
CA ASN A 251 -0.11 8.28 -20.58
C ASN A 251 -0.17 7.16 -21.64
N SER A 252 -0.02 5.92 -21.22
CA SER A 252 -0.07 4.76 -22.11
C SER A 252 -1.49 4.30 -22.43
N LEU A 253 -2.51 4.75 -21.68
CA LEU A 253 -3.90 4.47 -21.99
C LEU A 253 -4.32 5.21 -23.25
N LYS A 254 -5.00 4.50 -24.15
CA LYS A 254 -5.52 5.08 -25.40
C LYS A 254 -6.84 5.84 -25.16
N CYS A 255 -6.76 6.92 -24.41
CA CYS A 255 -7.91 7.73 -24.05
C CYS A 255 -7.85 9.10 -24.75
N SER A 256 -9.02 9.70 -25.07
CA SER A 256 -9.05 11.05 -25.61
C SER A 256 -8.59 12.08 -24.57
N PRO A 257 -7.73 13.04 -24.93
CA PRO A 257 -7.16 14.02 -23.97
C PRO A 257 -8.22 14.81 -23.22
N GLU A 258 -9.34 15.15 -23.83
CA GLU A 258 -10.41 15.99 -23.27
C GLU A 258 -11.07 15.39 -22.02
N LYS A 259 -11.08 14.07 -21.90
CA LYS A 259 -11.75 13.35 -20.81
C LYS A 259 -10.84 13.02 -19.61
N ILE A 260 -9.57 13.25 -19.76
CA ILE A 260 -8.55 12.93 -18.74
C ILE A 260 -7.93 14.20 -18.16
N THR A 261 -8.35 15.38 -18.63
CA THR A 261 -7.75 16.68 -18.28
C THR A 261 -7.69 16.88 -16.75
N ASP A 262 -8.77 16.59 -16.05
CA ASP A 262 -8.83 16.79 -14.58
C ASP A 262 -7.88 15.83 -13.83
N ILE A 263 -7.80 14.58 -14.27
CA ILE A 263 -6.85 13.59 -13.70
C ILE A 263 -5.42 14.05 -13.98
N TYR A 264 -5.14 14.51 -15.20
CA TYR A 264 -3.81 15.01 -15.56
C TYR A 264 -3.42 16.24 -14.77
N MET A 265 -4.34 17.17 -14.54
CA MET A 265 -4.07 18.36 -13.73
C MET A 265 -3.77 17.96 -12.28
N GLY A 266 -4.62 17.15 -11.66
CA GLY A 266 -4.38 16.67 -10.30
C GLY A 266 -3.09 15.84 -10.17
N LEU A 267 -2.81 14.98 -11.16
CA LEU A 267 -1.58 14.18 -11.18
C LEU A 267 -0.34 15.05 -11.40
N LYS A 268 -0.43 16.07 -12.24
CA LYS A 268 0.65 17.03 -12.46
C LYS A 268 0.98 17.77 -11.17
N ASP A 269 -0.01 18.23 -10.43
CA ASP A 269 0.19 18.90 -9.14
C ASP A 269 0.90 17.98 -8.12
N VAL A 270 0.55 16.69 -8.06
CA VAL A 270 1.22 15.73 -7.19
C VAL A 270 2.64 15.44 -7.70
N HIS A 271 2.82 15.23 -8.99
CA HIS A 271 4.12 14.98 -9.61
C HIS A 271 5.08 16.14 -9.41
N ASP A 272 4.62 17.36 -9.70
CA ASP A 272 5.44 18.57 -9.57
C ASP A 272 5.77 18.82 -8.09
N SER A 273 4.84 18.58 -7.15
CA SER A 273 5.10 18.71 -5.72
C SER A 273 6.20 17.74 -5.25
N VAL A 274 6.21 16.49 -5.71
CA VAL A 274 7.27 15.53 -5.32
C VAL A 274 8.59 15.84 -6.02
N LYS A 275 8.56 16.35 -7.26
CA LYS A 275 9.77 16.61 -8.04
C LYS A 275 10.52 17.86 -7.61
N THR A 276 9.83 18.87 -7.10
CA THR A 276 10.43 20.17 -6.68
C THR A 276 10.85 20.18 -5.23
N GLU A 277 10.37 19.23 -4.42
CA GLU A 277 10.70 19.13 -3.00
C GLU A 277 12.13 18.71 -2.75
N THR A 278 12.67 19.21 -1.65
CA THR A 278 13.94 18.78 -1.06
C THR A 278 13.68 18.11 0.28
N VAL A 279 14.62 17.30 0.75
CA VAL A 279 14.48 16.68 2.07
C VAL A 279 14.36 17.73 3.16
N ASP A 280 15.13 18.82 3.05
CA ASP A 280 15.12 19.90 4.04
C ASP A 280 13.77 20.62 4.08
N SER A 281 13.12 20.85 2.93
CA SER A 281 11.77 21.42 2.87
C SER A 281 10.74 20.49 3.51
N ILE A 282 10.80 19.18 3.25
CA ILE A 282 9.90 18.18 3.82
C ILE A 282 10.05 18.11 5.34
N ILE A 283 11.29 18.06 5.84
CA ILE A 283 11.55 18.02 7.29
C ILE A 283 11.10 19.32 7.97
N SER A 284 11.36 20.47 7.34
CA SER A 284 10.95 21.78 7.88
C SER A 284 9.42 21.95 7.89
N PHE A 285 8.71 21.40 6.90
CA PHE A 285 7.25 21.40 6.85
C PHE A 285 6.64 20.44 7.88
N GLY A 286 7.33 19.36 8.19
CA GLY A 286 6.89 18.24 9.02
C GLY A 286 6.60 17.01 8.18
N LEU A 287 7.27 15.89 8.51
CA LEU A 287 7.11 14.65 7.74
C LEU A 287 5.67 14.12 7.79
N HIS A 288 5.03 14.17 8.96
CA HIS A 288 3.64 13.75 9.15
C HIS A 288 2.67 14.58 8.30
N GLU A 289 2.80 15.89 8.37
CA GLU A 289 1.98 16.85 7.61
C GLU A 289 2.16 16.63 6.10
N TYR A 290 3.40 16.40 5.67
CA TYR A 290 3.71 16.14 4.27
C TYR A 290 3.04 14.84 3.77
N VAL A 291 3.21 13.71 4.48
CA VAL A 291 2.63 12.43 4.06
C VAL A 291 1.11 12.43 4.16
N THR A 292 0.52 13.10 5.14
CA THR A 292 -0.94 13.26 5.27
C THR A 292 -1.53 14.05 4.09
N ASN A 293 -0.89 15.15 3.71
CA ASN A 293 -1.27 15.92 2.53
C ASN A 293 -1.13 15.09 1.24
N PHE A 294 -0.03 14.34 1.10
CA PHE A 294 0.18 13.44 -0.03
C PHE A 294 -0.92 12.37 -0.14
N VAL A 295 -1.26 11.69 0.97
CA VAL A 295 -2.35 10.68 1.01
C VAL A 295 -3.68 11.29 0.58
N SER A 296 -3.99 12.52 1.01
CA SER A 296 -5.21 13.22 0.60
C SER A 296 -5.26 13.48 -0.91
N LYS A 297 -4.14 13.90 -1.51
CA LYS A 297 -4.02 14.12 -2.96
C LYS A 297 -4.15 12.82 -3.75
N ILE A 298 -3.50 11.74 -3.31
CA ILE A 298 -3.61 10.41 -3.96
C ILE A 298 -5.03 9.87 -3.87
N SER A 299 -5.71 10.03 -2.72
CA SER A 299 -7.10 9.61 -2.55
C SER A 299 -8.06 10.35 -3.50
N PHE A 300 -7.80 11.64 -3.75
CA PHE A 300 -8.56 12.41 -4.72
C PHE A 300 -8.38 11.87 -6.15
N LEU A 301 -7.14 11.59 -6.57
CA LEU A 301 -6.84 10.99 -7.87
C LEU A 301 -7.47 9.60 -8.03
N ASP A 302 -7.42 8.78 -6.99
CA ASP A 302 -8.01 7.46 -6.96
C ASP A 302 -9.50 7.45 -7.30
N ASN A 303 -10.24 8.38 -6.73
CA ASN A 303 -11.67 8.52 -6.98
C ASN A 303 -12.00 8.95 -8.42
N GLN A 304 -11.09 9.64 -9.09
CA GLN A 304 -11.31 10.13 -10.45
C GLN A 304 -11.03 9.09 -11.55
N ILE A 305 -10.05 8.20 -11.35
CA ILE A 305 -9.60 7.25 -12.38
C ILE A 305 -10.71 6.32 -12.87
N PRO A 306 -11.46 5.59 -12.01
CA PRO A 306 -12.54 4.72 -12.46
C PRO A 306 -13.69 5.48 -13.15
N VAL A 307 -14.07 6.64 -12.60
CA VAL A 307 -15.19 7.47 -13.09
C VAL A 307 -14.90 7.99 -14.49
N SER A 308 -13.71 8.50 -14.74
CA SER A 308 -13.36 9.06 -16.05
C SER A 308 -13.36 8.00 -17.15
N TYR A 309 -12.97 6.75 -16.84
CA TYR A 309 -13.00 5.68 -17.84
C TYR A 309 -14.42 5.16 -18.12
N THR A 310 -15.37 5.24 -17.20
CA THR A 310 -16.77 4.90 -17.46
C THR A 310 -17.40 5.81 -18.52
N HIS A 311 -17.05 7.08 -18.54
CA HIS A 311 -17.50 8.03 -19.57
C HIS A 311 -16.84 7.83 -20.94
N LEU A 312 -15.69 7.12 -21.02
CA LEU A 312 -14.98 6.82 -22.26
C LEU A 312 -15.60 5.69 -23.07
N THR A 313 -16.34 4.78 -22.44
CA THR A 313 -16.81 3.53 -23.02
C THR A 313 -18.31 3.50 -23.29
N LEU A 314 -19.04 4.57 -22.98
CA LEU A 314 -20.43 4.70 -23.41
C LEU A 314 -20.46 4.73 -24.95
N PRO A 315 -21.14 3.78 -25.64
CA PRO A 315 -21.31 3.86 -27.08
C PRO A 315 -21.95 5.21 -27.38
N THR A 316 -21.36 5.98 -28.26
CA THR A 316 -22.11 7.02 -28.98
C THR A 316 -23.23 6.28 -29.69
N ILE A 317 -24.44 6.33 -29.16
CA ILE A 317 -25.63 5.87 -29.88
C ILE A 317 -25.72 6.82 -31.06
N CYS A 318 -25.17 6.39 -32.19
CA CYS A 318 -25.51 7.01 -33.45
C CYS A 318 -27.00 6.78 -33.60
N SER A 319 -27.81 7.81 -33.36
CA SER A 319 -29.17 7.89 -33.86
C SER A 319 -29.12 7.77 -35.37
N VAL A 320 -29.60 6.64 -35.87
CA VAL A 320 -29.98 6.45 -37.29
C VAL A 320 -31.27 7.22 -37.53
#